data_e39bf0a989f42014f7c5c49ad48bc7b1
#
_entry.id   e39bf0a989f42014f7c5c49ad48bc7b1
#
_cell.length_a   1.000
_cell.length_b   1.000
_cell.length_c   1.000
_cell.angle_alpha   90.00
_cell.angle_beta   90.00
_cell.angle_gamma   90.00
#
_symmetry.space_group_name_H-M   'P 1'
#
loop_
_entity.id
_entity.type
_entity.pdbx_description
1 polymer ?
#
loop_
_entity_poly.entity_id
_entity_poly.type
_entity_poly.pdbx_seq_one_letter_code
_entity_poly.pdbx_strand_id
1 'polypeptide(L)'
;MRARVGAAAVATVLCATAAVAATGGTAGASPAGGPAGGGVGPLLAGQLLVSESYYTNDPNLVAGQTELPPGCTTGCVTATAGGSYPEAFNNALVDGSFGVTSRIYLAEMTPGGFPIRTVEVPPSELVTSFSSKSELALNLSPDGRTVSFMGYVAKPDTVDVSNANTPGVIDPTNPVPGAYYRAVAQLTGNGRLQFTETNAYSGDNGRAAITADAGGRELIYASGNAGNGGTPQPDGVILGAGAQLLTPSGQPESEQTPPNPPTPVGSFNVTQLGDKADKIGKDDNFRGLTIYNNVVYYTKGSGGNGVNTVYFIDTTGKACPNGTGLPTPGAQLPTTPLSYDLSTLQADGLPSNMCILKGFPTALKSTTSFPFGMWFANPDTLYVADEGNGTNTYSGGGYTAAAAQTTAGLQKWVFDGTAGEWKLAYTLQTGLNLGQPYTVRGYPTGLNAATGLPWSPATDGLRNITGHLNRNGTVTIWAITSTVSGGGDQGADPNKLVEITDPVGATAPAAGETFRTLRTAAFAEVLRGVSFTPGTW
;
A
#
# COMPACT_ATOMS: atom_id res chain seq x y z
N MET A 1 -22.23 -60.00 -42.34
CA MET A 1 -23.66 -59.59 -42.38
C MET A 1 -23.84 -58.28 -41.63
N ARG A 2 -24.33 -57.33 -42.39
CA ARG A 2 -24.96 -56.03 -42.01
C ARG A 2 -24.39 -55.19 -40.85
N ALA A 3 -23.74 -54.10 -41.29
CA ALA A 3 -23.41 -52.89 -40.56
C ALA A 3 -24.70 -52.15 -40.07
N ARG A 4 -24.58 -51.47 -38.92
CA ARG A 4 -25.44 -50.30 -38.61
C ARG A 4 -24.51 -49.15 -38.17
N VAL A 5 -24.59 -48.10 -38.97
CA VAL A 5 -24.01 -46.79 -38.79
C VAL A 5 -24.89 -46.01 -37.79
N GLY A 6 -24.26 -45.41 -36.75
CA GLY A 6 -24.91 -44.47 -35.85
C GLY A 6 -24.30 -43.09 -36.04
N ALA A 7 -25.12 -42.12 -36.44
CA ALA A 7 -24.71 -40.74 -36.71
C ALA A 7 -24.45 -39.95 -35.45
N ALA A 8 -23.34 -39.24 -35.42
CA ALA A 8 -23.02 -38.22 -34.40
C ALA A 8 -23.56 -36.86 -34.86
N ALA A 9 -24.35 -36.23 -34.02
CA ALA A 9 -24.84 -34.87 -34.25
C ALA A 9 -23.77 -33.85 -33.76
N VAL A 10 -23.33 -33.04 -34.70
CA VAL A 10 -22.43 -31.88 -34.42
C VAL A 10 -23.35 -30.68 -34.09
N ALA A 11 -23.24 -30.16 -32.89
CA ALA A 11 -23.89 -28.91 -32.50
C ALA A 11 -22.95 -27.74 -32.83
N THR A 12 -23.37 -26.96 -33.83
CA THR A 12 -22.67 -25.71 -34.23
C THR A 12 -23.12 -24.57 -33.32
N VAL A 13 -22.21 -24.02 -32.56
CA VAL A 13 -22.45 -22.78 -31.79
C VAL A 13 -22.11 -21.59 -32.70
N LEU A 14 -23.14 -20.80 -33.04
CA LEU A 14 -22.97 -19.52 -33.71
C LEU A 14 -22.48 -18.47 -32.72
N CYS A 15 -21.26 -17.95 -32.95
CA CYS A 15 -20.81 -16.70 -32.34
C CYS A 15 -21.35 -15.52 -33.18
N ALA A 16 -22.21 -14.72 -32.58
CA ALA A 16 -22.65 -13.44 -33.16
C ALA A 16 -21.62 -12.36 -32.83
N THR A 17 -20.86 -11.90 -33.83
CA THR A 17 -20.03 -10.70 -33.75
C THR A 17 -20.88 -9.46 -34.01
N ALA A 18 -21.05 -8.60 -33.01
CA ALA A 18 -21.66 -7.30 -33.19
C ALA A 18 -20.56 -6.31 -33.66
N ALA A 19 -20.70 -5.87 -34.91
CA ALA A 19 -19.89 -4.78 -35.47
C ALA A 19 -20.48 -3.44 -35.01
N VAL A 20 -19.70 -2.63 -34.30
CA VAL A 20 -20.03 -1.24 -34.00
C VAL A 20 -19.48 -0.34 -35.10
N ALA A 21 -20.40 0.29 -35.83
CA ALA A 21 -20.04 1.28 -36.84
C ALA A 21 -19.62 2.60 -36.19
N ALA A 22 -18.41 3.05 -36.48
CA ALA A 22 -17.92 4.37 -36.09
C ALA A 22 -18.50 5.43 -37.06
N THR A 23 -19.32 6.34 -36.55
CA THR A 23 -19.72 7.55 -37.26
C THR A 23 -18.77 8.68 -36.87
N GLY A 24 -18.03 9.17 -37.87
CA GLY A 24 -17.16 10.31 -37.72
C GLY A 24 -17.95 11.60 -37.49
N GLY A 25 -17.69 12.27 -36.39
CA GLY A 25 -18.16 13.61 -36.06
C GLY A 25 -17.01 14.58 -36.07
N THR A 26 -17.16 15.68 -36.80
CA THR A 26 -16.22 16.78 -36.96
C THR A 26 -15.96 17.52 -35.65
N ALA A 27 -14.69 17.72 -35.32
CA ALA A 27 -14.21 18.45 -34.15
C ALA A 27 -14.58 19.93 -34.22
N GLY A 28 -15.44 20.38 -33.30
CA GLY A 28 -15.60 21.79 -32.97
C GLY A 28 -14.71 22.12 -31.76
N ALA A 29 -13.83 23.09 -31.91
CA ALA A 29 -12.99 23.60 -30.85
C ALA A 29 -13.85 24.27 -29.77
N SER A 30 -13.81 23.74 -28.54
CA SER A 30 -14.35 24.37 -27.34
C SER A 30 -13.22 25.03 -26.54
N PRO A 31 -13.49 26.13 -25.82
CA PRO A 31 -12.47 26.90 -25.11
C PRO A 31 -11.95 26.13 -23.89
N ALA A 32 -10.69 26.43 -23.52
CA ALA A 32 -9.95 25.85 -22.41
C ALA A 32 -10.74 25.93 -21.09
N GLY A 33 -11.33 24.82 -20.70
CA GLY A 33 -11.82 24.56 -19.36
C GLY A 33 -10.74 23.81 -18.59
N GLY A 34 -10.58 24.11 -17.30
CA GLY A 34 -9.64 23.44 -16.40
C GLY A 34 -9.80 21.91 -16.39
N PRO A 35 -8.85 21.16 -15.82
CA PRO A 35 -8.79 19.70 -15.94
C PRO A 35 -10.11 19.05 -15.53
N ALA A 36 -10.73 18.38 -16.49
CA ALA A 36 -11.95 17.64 -16.26
C ALA A 36 -11.59 16.41 -15.40
N GLY A 37 -11.95 16.44 -14.12
CA GLY A 37 -11.87 15.29 -13.26
C GLY A 37 -12.62 14.12 -13.89
N GLY A 38 -11.91 13.05 -14.24
CA GLY A 38 -12.49 11.83 -14.76
C GLY A 38 -13.44 11.21 -13.73
N GLY A 39 -14.63 10.80 -14.14
CA GLY A 39 -15.59 10.16 -13.23
C GLY A 39 -15.68 8.66 -13.51
N VAL A 40 -15.67 7.84 -12.45
CA VAL A 40 -15.88 6.39 -12.55
C VAL A 40 -17.35 6.00 -12.42
N GLY A 41 -18.25 6.97 -12.37
CA GLY A 41 -19.69 6.79 -12.10
C GLY A 41 -20.00 6.53 -10.62
N PRO A 42 -21.27 6.77 -10.20
CA PRO A 42 -21.67 6.69 -8.80
C PRO A 42 -21.40 5.31 -8.19
N LEU A 43 -20.90 5.29 -6.95
CA LEU A 43 -20.64 4.09 -6.14
C LEU A 43 -21.85 3.81 -5.24
N LEU A 44 -22.06 2.53 -4.92
CA LEU A 44 -23.10 2.13 -3.97
C LEU A 44 -22.53 2.18 -2.55
N ALA A 45 -23.20 2.93 -1.66
CA ALA A 45 -22.81 2.98 -0.25
C ALA A 45 -22.92 1.60 0.42
N GLY A 46 -22.05 1.31 1.38
CA GLY A 46 -22.04 0.05 2.12
C GLY A 46 -21.41 -1.12 1.36
N GLN A 47 -20.80 -0.88 0.22
CA GLN A 47 -20.04 -1.89 -0.52
C GLN A 47 -18.56 -1.81 -0.18
N LEU A 48 -17.80 -2.84 -0.55
CA LEU A 48 -16.34 -2.81 -0.53
C LEU A 48 -15.81 -2.23 -1.83
N LEU A 49 -14.71 -1.52 -1.71
CA LEU A 49 -13.86 -1.10 -2.81
C LEU A 49 -12.50 -1.77 -2.65
N VAL A 50 -12.04 -2.45 -3.68
CA VAL A 50 -10.72 -3.11 -3.69
C VAL A 50 -9.88 -2.50 -4.81
N SER A 51 -8.68 -2.03 -4.48
CA SER A 51 -7.75 -1.55 -5.49
C SER A 51 -6.93 -2.71 -6.05
N GLU A 52 -6.71 -2.69 -7.34
CA GLU A 52 -6.06 -3.73 -8.11
C GLU A 52 -5.03 -3.14 -9.06
N SER A 53 -3.89 -3.81 -9.19
CA SER A 53 -2.92 -3.56 -10.26
C SER A 53 -2.85 -4.77 -11.18
N TYR A 54 -2.71 -4.52 -12.48
CA TYR A 54 -2.57 -5.56 -13.48
C TYR A 54 -1.23 -5.38 -14.21
N TYR A 55 -0.46 -6.46 -14.28
CA TYR A 55 0.73 -6.49 -15.10
C TYR A 55 0.34 -6.45 -16.56
N THR A 56 0.90 -5.49 -17.26
CA THR A 56 0.90 -5.42 -18.72
C THR A 56 2.34 -5.56 -19.19
N ASN A 57 2.54 -6.25 -20.31
CA ASN A 57 3.86 -6.45 -20.87
C ASN A 57 4.50 -5.11 -21.24
N ASP A 58 5.74 -4.84 -20.80
CA ASP A 58 6.51 -3.69 -21.24
C ASP A 58 7.43 -4.08 -22.41
N PRO A 59 7.14 -3.63 -23.63
CA PRO A 59 7.95 -3.96 -24.81
C PRO A 59 9.37 -3.37 -24.75
N ASN A 60 9.64 -2.42 -23.86
CA ASN A 60 10.96 -1.81 -23.68
C ASN A 60 11.84 -2.58 -22.70
N LEU A 61 11.26 -3.51 -21.94
CA LEU A 61 11.98 -4.33 -20.98
C LEU A 61 12.25 -5.71 -21.58
N VAL A 62 13.42 -5.88 -22.19
CA VAL A 62 13.76 -7.09 -22.93
C VAL A 62 14.80 -7.92 -22.16
N ALA A 63 14.43 -9.14 -21.80
CA ALA A 63 15.30 -10.07 -21.10
C ALA A 63 16.61 -10.33 -21.87
N GLY A 64 17.73 -10.26 -21.16
CA GLY A 64 19.06 -10.44 -21.72
C GLY A 64 19.60 -9.21 -22.48
N GLN A 65 18.88 -8.10 -22.50
CA GLN A 65 19.27 -6.89 -23.24
C GLN A 65 19.16 -5.60 -22.42
N THR A 66 18.06 -5.42 -21.68
CA THR A 66 17.83 -4.17 -20.93
C THR A 66 18.64 -4.16 -19.64
N GLU A 67 19.47 -3.14 -19.45
CA GLU A 67 20.21 -2.93 -18.21
C GLU A 67 19.34 -2.23 -17.16
N LEU A 68 19.43 -2.69 -15.90
CA LEU A 68 18.63 -2.22 -14.79
C LEU A 68 19.50 -1.70 -13.64
N PRO A 69 19.08 -0.67 -12.92
CA PRO A 69 17.94 0.21 -13.26
C PRO A 69 18.17 0.98 -14.56
N PRO A 70 17.13 1.53 -15.18
CA PRO A 70 17.27 2.29 -16.43
C PRO A 70 18.30 3.42 -16.29
N GLY A 71 19.17 3.56 -17.29
CA GLY A 71 20.24 4.55 -17.25
C GLY A 71 21.44 4.21 -16.35
N CYS A 72 21.46 3.03 -15.77
CA CYS A 72 22.56 2.54 -14.95
C CYS A 72 23.88 2.56 -15.72
N THR A 73 24.96 2.97 -15.04
CA THR A 73 26.33 2.97 -15.60
C THR A 73 27.31 2.16 -14.77
N THR A 74 26.94 1.80 -13.54
CA THR A 74 27.82 1.05 -12.62
C THR A 74 26.97 0.16 -11.73
N GLY A 75 27.40 -1.09 -11.55
CA GLY A 75 26.66 -2.06 -10.74
C GLY A 75 25.33 -2.51 -11.36
N CYS A 76 25.21 -2.37 -12.66
CA CYS A 76 24.01 -2.74 -13.39
C CYS A 76 23.80 -4.25 -13.44
N VAL A 77 22.56 -4.64 -13.64
CA VAL A 77 22.18 -6.03 -13.94
C VAL A 77 21.34 -6.05 -15.21
N THR A 78 21.58 -7.06 -16.02
CA THR A 78 20.73 -7.28 -17.19
C THR A 78 19.39 -7.84 -16.76
N ALA A 79 18.30 -7.30 -17.29
CA ALA A 79 16.94 -7.78 -17.04
C ALA A 79 16.82 -9.27 -17.32
N THR A 80 16.15 -10.01 -16.45
CA THR A 80 15.93 -11.45 -16.60
C THR A 80 14.44 -11.77 -16.58
N ALA A 81 14.00 -12.66 -17.48
CA ALA A 81 12.66 -13.21 -17.42
C ALA A 81 12.55 -14.18 -16.23
N GLY A 82 11.70 -13.86 -15.27
CA GLY A 82 11.48 -14.71 -14.10
C GLY A 82 10.63 -15.95 -14.41
N GLY A 83 9.90 -15.95 -15.52
CA GLY A 83 8.99 -17.03 -15.92
C GLY A 83 7.57 -16.89 -15.31
N SER A 84 7.34 -15.94 -14.38
CA SER A 84 6.01 -15.69 -13.81
C SER A 84 5.13 -14.86 -14.73
N TYR A 85 5.72 -13.95 -15.47
CA TYR A 85 5.03 -13.08 -16.41
C TYR A 85 5.80 -13.02 -17.73
N PRO A 86 5.12 -12.63 -18.85
CA PRO A 86 5.82 -12.35 -20.10
C PRO A 86 6.93 -11.31 -19.90
N GLU A 87 7.97 -11.40 -20.71
CA GLU A 87 9.14 -10.53 -20.69
C GLU A 87 9.95 -10.60 -19.38
N ALA A 88 10.74 -9.58 -19.10
CA ALA A 88 11.59 -9.51 -17.94
C ALA A 88 10.84 -8.85 -16.77
N PHE A 89 10.58 -9.63 -15.76
CA PHE A 89 9.96 -9.11 -14.55
C PHE A 89 10.50 -9.89 -13.34
N ASN A 90 11.77 -9.73 -13.05
CA ASN A 90 12.38 -10.39 -11.91
C ASN A 90 13.72 -9.75 -11.57
N ASN A 91 13.68 -8.61 -10.94
CA ASN A 91 14.89 -7.97 -10.43
C ASN A 91 14.81 -7.65 -8.93
N ALA A 92 13.83 -8.20 -8.22
CA ALA A 92 13.68 -8.02 -6.78
C ALA A 92 14.90 -8.50 -5.98
N LEU A 93 15.75 -9.36 -6.54
CA LEU A 93 17.05 -9.70 -5.96
C LEU A 93 18.02 -8.52 -5.96
N VAL A 94 17.80 -7.53 -6.81
CA VAL A 94 18.62 -6.33 -6.97
C VAL A 94 17.96 -5.14 -6.31
N ASP A 95 16.67 -4.97 -6.56
CA ASP A 95 15.84 -3.89 -6.07
C ASP A 95 14.39 -4.37 -5.90
N GLY A 96 13.98 -4.59 -4.66
CA GLY A 96 12.64 -5.11 -4.33
C GLY A 96 11.51 -4.12 -4.60
N SER A 97 11.80 -2.87 -4.95
CA SER A 97 10.81 -1.86 -5.32
C SER A 97 10.76 -1.55 -6.81
N PHE A 98 11.66 -2.15 -7.59
CA PHE A 98 11.61 -2.03 -9.05
C PHE A 98 10.29 -2.53 -9.59
N GLY A 99 9.78 -1.86 -10.61
CA GLY A 99 8.58 -2.29 -11.29
C GLY A 99 8.33 -1.56 -12.59
N VAL A 100 7.31 -2.03 -13.26
CA VAL A 100 6.74 -1.42 -14.45
C VAL A 100 5.45 -0.74 -14.04
N THR A 101 5.24 0.51 -14.45
CA THR A 101 3.98 1.18 -14.13
C THR A 101 2.82 0.47 -14.80
N SER A 102 1.76 0.29 -14.06
CA SER A 102 0.56 -0.40 -14.50
C SER A 102 -0.71 0.38 -14.19
N ARG A 103 -1.79 0.01 -14.89
CA ARG A 103 -3.10 0.61 -14.71
C ARG A 103 -3.69 0.23 -13.36
N ILE A 104 -4.48 1.12 -12.80
CA ILE A 104 -5.18 0.94 -11.53
C ILE A 104 -6.64 0.64 -11.82
N TYR A 105 -7.15 -0.40 -11.20
CA TYR A 105 -8.57 -0.73 -11.22
C TYR A 105 -9.13 -0.71 -9.79
N LEU A 106 -10.39 -0.32 -9.68
CA LEU A 106 -11.15 -0.31 -8.45
C LEU A 106 -12.33 -1.25 -8.62
N ALA A 107 -12.32 -2.39 -7.94
CA ALA A 107 -13.43 -3.34 -7.94
C ALA A 107 -14.40 -3.00 -6.81
N GLU A 108 -15.62 -2.65 -7.18
CA GLU A 108 -16.75 -2.53 -6.28
C GLU A 108 -17.40 -3.90 -6.09
N MET A 109 -17.55 -4.34 -4.84
CA MET A 109 -18.10 -5.65 -4.50
C MET A 109 -18.93 -5.58 -3.22
N THR A 110 -19.83 -6.55 -3.08
CA THR A 110 -20.56 -6.67 -1.81
C THR A 110 -19.62 -7.05 -0.66
N PRO A 111 -19.96 -6.78 0.62
CA PRO A 111 -19.18 -7.26 1.75
C PRO A 111 -18.97 -8.78 1.77
N GLY A 112 -19.86 -9.55 1.16
CA GLY A 112 -19.71 -11.00 0.99
C GLY A 112 -18.80 -11.45 -0.16
N GLY A 113 -18.16 -10.51 -0.88
CA GLY A 113 -17.20 -10.81 -1.94
C GLY A 113 -17.79 -10.97 -3.34
N PHE A 114 -19.09 -10.68 -3.55
CA PHE A 114 -19.69 -10.75 -4.89
C PHE A 114 -19.35 -9.48 -5.68
N PRO A 115 -18.78 -9.61 -6.89
CA PRO A 115 -18.42 -8.46 -7.71
C PRO A 115 -19.68 -7.71 -8.19
N ILE A 116 -19.63 -6.39 -8.17
CA ILE A 116 -20.66 -5.50 -8.71
C ILE A 116 -20.15 -4.91 -10.03
N ARG A 117 -18.98 -4.28 -10.00
CA ARG A 117 -18.31 -3.73 -11.19
C ARG A 117 -16.84 -3.48 -10.90
N THR A 118 -16.08 -3.32 -11.96
CA THR A 118 -14.69 -2.83 -11.90
C THR A 118 -14.59 -1.57 -12.75
N VAL A 119 -13.91 -0.56 -12.25
CA VAL A 119 -13.70 0.71 -12.94
C VAL A 119 -12.21 1.01 -13.01
N GLU A 120 -11.77 1.59 -14.13
CA GLU A 120 -10.40 1.99 -14.34
C GLU A 120 -10.19 3.42 -13.84
N VAL A 121 -9.14 3.66 -13.08
CA VAL A 121 -8.64 5.00 -12.79
C VAL A 121 -8.01 5.54 -14.07
N PRO A 122 -8.29 6.79 -14.50
CA PRO A 122 -7.71 7.32 -15.73
C PRO A 122 -6.18 7.20 -15.74
N PRO A 123 -5.59 6.38 -16.63
CA PRO A 123 -4.15 6.13 -16.64
C PRO A 123 -3.33 7.32 -17.19
N SER A 124 -3.99 8.35 -17.70
CA SER A 124 -3.38 9.66 -18.02
C SER A 124 -3.11 10.48 -16.77
N GLU A 125 -3.78 10.20 -15.67
CA GLU A 125 -3.70 10.95 -14.42
C GLU A 125 -2.88 10.18 -13.36
N LEU A 126 -3.10 8.87 -13.24
CA LEU A 126 -2.48 8.08 -12.19
C LEU A 126 -2.24 6.63 -12.62
N VAL A 127 -1.05 6.14 -12.32
CA VAL A 127 -0.65 4.74 -12.45
C VAL A 127 -0.05 4.25 -11.15
N THR A 128 0.11 2.93 -11.01
CA THR A 128 0.87 2.31 -9.91
C THR A 128 2.08 1.59 -10.46
N SER A 129 3.01 1.19 -9.59
CA SER A 129 4.05 0.22 -9.94
C SER A 129 3.55 -1.19 -9.66
N PHE A 130 3.67 -2.11 -10.63
CA PHE A 130 3.14 -3.46 -10.47
C PHE A 130 3.83 -4.21 -9.32
N SER A 131 5.13 -4.10 -9.21
CA SER A 131 5.93 -4.77 -8.19
C SER A 131 5.92 -4.09 -6.83
N SER A 132 5.51 -2.82 -6.72
CA SER A 132 5.51 -2.14 -5.43
C SER A 132 4.53 -2.79 -4.45
N LYS A 133 5.00 -2.95 -3.20
CA LYS A 133 4.27 -3.71 -2.18
C LYS A 133 3.16 -2.93 -1.49
N SER A 134 3.15 -1.62 -1.55
CA SER A 134 2.41 -0.81 -0.57
C SER A 134 1.59 0.33 -1.13
N GLU A 135 1.73 0.69 -2.38
CA GLU A 135 0.86 1.67 -3.00
C GLU A 135 -0.56 1.13 -3.12
N LEU A 136 -1.50 2.02 -3.30
CA LEU A 136 -2.93 1.74 -3.43
C LEU A 136 -3.59 1.19 -2.16
N ALA A 137 -3.02 1.41 -0.98
CA ALA A 137 -3.78 1.26 0.25
C ALA A 137 -4.98 2.22 0.19
N LEU A 138 -6.19 1.70 0.39
CA LEU A 138 -7.41 2.49 0.35
C LEU A 138 -7.79 2.94 1.76
N ASN A 139 -8.02 4.24 1.93
CA ASN A 139 -8.45 4.80 3.22
C ASN A 139 -9.72 5.64 3.04
N LEU A 140 -10.77 5.27 3.75
CA LEU A 140 -11.99 6.05 3.84
C LEU A 140 -11.79 7.21 4.83
N SER A 141 -12.18 8.41 4.43
CA SER A 141 -12.15 9.59 5.30
C SER A 141 -12.99 9.36 6.57
N PRO A 142 -12.65 10.02 7.71
CA PRO A 142 -13.41 9.87 8.95
C PRO A 142 -14.89 10.23 8.83
N ASP A 143 -15.24 11.08 7.87
CA ASP A 143 -16.63 11.47 7.57
C ASP A 143 -17.31 10.56 6.55
N GLY A 144 -16.63 9.49 6.10
CA GLY A 144 -17.15 8.50 5.17
C GLY A 144 -17.37 9.00 3.73
N ARG A 145 -16.90 10.18 3.35
CA ARG A 145 -17.25 10.81 2.05
C ARG A 145 -16.27 10.55 0.94
N THR A 146 -15.01 10.29 1.28
CA THR A 146 -13.92 10.20 0.30
C THR A 146 -13.04 8.99 0.59
N VAL A 147 -12.70 8.22 -0.43
CA VAL A 147 -11.63 7.23 -0.38
C VAL A 147 -10.39 7.81 -1.03
N SER A 148 -9.26 7.74 -0.34
CA SER A 148 -7.97 8.23 -0.83
C SER A 148 -6.98 7.10 -1.04
N PHE A 149 -6.13 7.24 -2.07
CA PHE A 149 -5.01 6.33 -2.37
C PHE A 149 -3.92 7.07 -3.14
N MET A 150 -2.74 6.46 -3.22
CA MET A 150 -1.58 7.08 -3.88
C MET A 150 -1.12 6.30 -5.11
N GLY A 151 -0.41 7.00 -6.00
CA GLY A 151 0.24 6.44 -7.18
C GLY A 151 1.23 7.44 -7.78
N TYR A 152 1.53 7.25 -9.06
CA TYR A 152 2.53 8.01 -9.81
C TYR A 152 1.91 8.73 -11.00
N VAL A 153 2.41 9.92 -11.28
CA VAL A 153 2.08 10.68 -12.51
C VAL A 153 3.07 10.27 -13.60
N ALA A 154 2.75 9.19 -14.26
CA ALA A 154 3.56 8.62 -15.34
C ALA A 154 2.66 7.91 -16.35
N LYS A 155 3.19 7.54 -17.51
CA LYS A 155 2.47 6.69 -18.45
C LYS A 155 2.51 5.22 -17.98
N PRO A 156 1.51 4.40 -18.33
CA PRO A 156 1.64 2.94 -18.23
C PRO A 156 2.91 2.46 -18.93
N ASP A 157 3.43 1.33 -18.51
CA ASP A 157 4.61 0.66 -19.08
C ASP A 157 5.89 1.50 -19.00
N THR A 158 5.99 2.40 -18.01
CA THR A 158 7.22 3.14 -17.70
C THR A 158 8.01 2.38 -16.63
N VAL A 159 9.30 2.20 -16.88
CA VAL A 159 10.17 1.38 -16.03
C VAL A 159 10.68 2.18 -14.84
N ASP A 160 10.59 1.57 -13.65
CA ASP A 160 11.22 1.98 -12.39
C ASP A 160 10.84 3.38 -11.87
N VAL A 161 9.64 3.82 -12.16
CA VAL A 161 9.12 5.12 -11.69
C VAL A 161 9.05 5.21 -10.16
N SER A 162 8.84 4.08 -9.49
CA SER A 162 8.78 4.02 -8.02
C SER A 162 10.10 4.43 -7.35
N ASN A 163 11.23 4.24 -8.02
CA ASN A 163 12.56 4.62 -7.54
C ASN A 163 13.05 5.96 -8.12
N ALA A 164 12.30 6.57 -9.02
CA ALA A 164 12.70 7.83 -9.64
C ALA A 164 12.63 9.01 -8.67
N ASN A 165 13.46 10.02 -8.93
CA ASN A 165 13.34 11.32 -8.26
C ASN A 165 11.95 11.94 -8.51
N THR A 166 11.60 12.93 -7.70
CA THR A 166 10.46 13.82 -7.97
C THR A 166 10.96 15.18 -8.46
N PRO A 167 10.15 15.93 -9.22
CA PRO A 167 10.53 17.26 -9.68
C PRO A 167 10.92 18.19 -8.53
N GLY A 168 12.06 18.87 -8.67
CA GLY A 168 12.58 19.76 -7.64
C GLY A 168 13.31 19.09 -6.46
N VAL A 169 13.19 17.77 -6.28
CA VAL A 169 13.89 17.01 -5.23
C VAL A 169 14.75 15.93 -5.89
N ILE A 170 15.92 16.33 -6.32
CA ILE A 170 16.82 15.53 -7.16
C ILE A 170 17.99 15.02 -6.34
N ASP A 171 18.12 13.71 -6.21
CA ASP A 171 19.38 13.07 -5.84
C ASP A 171 20.20 12.82 -7.13
N PRO A 172 21.35 13.49 -7.31
CA PRO A 172 22.15 13.31 -8.51
C PRO A 172 22.80 11.93 -8.63
N THR A 173 22.78 11.13 -7.54
CA THR A 173 23.30 9.76 -7.55
C THR A 173 22.25 8.73 -7.86
N ASN A 174 20.97 9.14 -7.97
CA ASN A 174 19.89 8.24 -8.35
C ASN A 174 20.07 7.78 -9.81
N PRO A 175 20.24 6.48 -10.06
CA PRO A 175 20.50 5.98 -11.41
C PRO A 175 19.26 5.99 -12.31
N VAL A 176 18.05 6.16 -11.76
CA VAL A 176 16.82 6.16 -12.54
C VAL A 176 16.68 7.50 -13.27
N PRO A 177 16.61 7.50 -14.61
CA PRO A 177 16.45 8.74 -15.36
C PRO A 177 15.05 9.29 -15.21
N GLY A 178 14.94 10.60 -15.19
CA GLY A 178 13.67 11.31 -15.08
C GLY A 178 13.24 11.58 -13.65
N ALA A 179 12.20 12.39 -13.54
CA ALA A 179 11.57 12.74 -12.28
C ALA A 179 10.04 12.73 -12.48
N TYR A 180 9.34 12.12 -11.53
CA TYR A 180 7.90 11.90 -11.63
C TYR A 180 7.23 12.34 -10.34
N TYR A 181 6.18 13.14 -10.43
CA TYR A 181 5.34 13.43 -9.27
C TYR A 181 4.71 12.15 -8.71
N ARG A 182 4.56 12.12 -7.40
CA ARG A 182 3.58 11.24 -6.73
C ARG A 182 2.26 11.97 -6.71
N ALA A 183 1.15 11.26 -6.65
CA ALA A 183 -0.15 11.90 -6.51
C ALA A 183 -1.07 11.13 -5.58
N VAL A 184 -1.94 11.88 -4.92
CA VAL A 184 -3.08 11.35 -4.17
C VAL A 184 -4.32 11.46 -5.04
N ALA A 185 -5.02 10.34 -5.23
CA ALA A 185 -6.36 10.32 -5.77
C ALA A 185 -7.38 10.36 -4.64
N GLN A 186 -8.39 11.19 -4.79
CA GLN A 186 -9.56 11.32 -3.92
C GLN A 186 -10.80 10.91 -4.72
N LEU A 187 -11.48 9.85 -4.28
CA LEU A 187 -12.69 9.32 -4.90
C LEU A 187 -13.89 9.59 -4.01
N THR A 188 -14.89 10.28 -4.54
CA THR A 188 -16.16 10.58 -3.85
C THR A 188 -17.27 9.61 -4.25
N GLY A 189 -18.35 9.53 -3.46
CA GLY A 189 -19.46 8.60 -3.69
C GLY A 189 -20.20 8.79 -5.03
N ASN A 190 -20.16 9.98 -5.62
CA ASN A 190 -20.68 10.19 -6.97
C ASN A 190 -19.72 9.75 -8.09
N GLY A 191 -18.57 9.16 -7.71
CA GLY A 191 -17.57 8.63 -8.63
C GLY A 191 -16.63 9.68 -9.20
N ARG A 192 -16.61 10.89 -8.66
CA ARG A 192 -15.64 11.91 -9.08
C ARG A 192 -14.27 11.58 -8.50
N LEU A 193 -13.26 11.60 -9.35
CA LEU A 193 -11.84 11.56 -8.98
C LEU A 193 -11.25 12.96 -9.03
N GLN A 194 -10.45 13.28 -8.01
CA GLN A 194 -9.59 14.45 -7.96
C GLN A 194 -8.18 13.98 -7.66
N PHE A 195 -7.19 14.61 -8.28
CA PHE A 195 -5.79 14.25 -8.12
C PHE A 195 -5.03 15.44 -7.54
N THR A 196 -4.16 15.18 -6.57
CA THR A 196 -3.26 16.17 -5.96
C THR A 196 -1.85 15.67 -6.10
N GLU A 197 -1.05 16.35 -6.91
CA GLU A 197 0.35 16.03 -7.15
C GLU A 197 1.22 16.54 -6.00
N THR A 198 2.30 15.81 -5.72
CA THR A 198 3.33 16.22 -4.76
C THR A 198 4.70 15.72 -5.21
N ASN A 199 5.75 16.46 -4.87
CA ASN A 199 7.13 16.00 -5.03
C ASN A 199 7.72 15.41 -3.75
N ALA A 200 6.91 15.13 -2.74
CA ALA A 200 7.29 14.27 -1.63
C ALA A 200 7.61 12.84 -2.11
N TYR A 201 8.31 12.10 -1.27
CA TYR A 201 8.68 10.69 -1.52
C TYR A 201 9.62 10.49 -2.72
N SER A 202 10.52 11.44 -2.95
CA SER A 202 11.53 11.37 -4.01
C SER A 202 12.46 10.17 -3.81
N GLY A 203 12.70 9.43 -4.87
CA GLY A 203 13.56 8.24 -4.86
C GLY A 203 12.94 7.00 -4.19
N ASP A 204 11.65 7.05 -3.83
CA ASP A 204 10.90 5.94 -3.24
C ASP A 204 9.38 6.18 -3.35
N ASN A 205 8.58 5.61 -2.47
CA ASN A 205 7.14 5.43 -2.61
C ASN A 205 6.31 6.27 -1.66
N GLY A 206 5.30 6.99 -2.18
CA GLY A 206 4.12 7.33 -1.41
C GLY A 206 3.27 6.08 -1.21
N ARG A 207 2.78 5.83 0.01
CA ARG A 207 2.21 4.53 0.35
C ARG A 207 0.75 4.55 0.74
N ALA A 208 0.34 5.55 1.51
CA ALA A 208 -1.03 5.70 1.96
C ALA A 208 -1.41 7.17 2.05
N ALA A 209 -2.68 7.48 1.82
CA ALA A 209 -3.24 8.81 2.04
C ALA A 209 -4.66 8.70 2.60
N ILE A 210 -5.06 9.70 3.39
CA ILE A 210 -6.41 9.83 3.91
C ILE A 210 -6.82 11.31 3.89
N THR A 211 -8.03 11.57 3.44
CA THR A 211 -8.64 12.90 3.46
C THR A 211 -9.41 13.12 4.76
N ALA A 212 -9.33 14.29 5.34
CA ALA A 212 -10.15 14.66 6.49
C ALA A 212 -10.47 16.15 6.50
N ASP A 213 -11.60 16.51 7.12
CA ASP A 213 -11.88 17.89 7.51
C ASP A 213 -11.07 18.24 8.77
N ALA A 214 -10.25 19.26 8.67
CA ALA A 214 -9.45 19.78 9.75
C ALA A 214 -9.65 21.29 9.87
N GLY A 215 -10.39 21.69 10.90
CA GLY A 215 -10.69 23.09 11.15
C GLY A 215 -11.56 23.75 10.07
N GLY A 216 -12.48 23.01 9.45
CA GLY A 216 -13.36 23.48 8.36
C GLY A 216 -12.68 23.51 6.99
N ARG A 217 -11.53 22.87 6.84
CA ARG A 217 -10.81 22.71 5.57
C ARG A 217 -10.59 21.24 5.28
N GLU A 218 -10.85 20.84 4.04
CA GLU A 218 -10.45 19.52 3.58
C GLU A 218 -8.93 19.48 3.40
N LEU A 219 -8.27 18.54 4.07
CA LEU A 219 -6.85 18.32 3.98
C LEU A 219 -6.57 16.85 3.72
N ILE A 220 -5.40 16.57 3.15
CA ILE A 220 -4.90 15.22 2.90
C ILE A 220 -3.70 14.97 3.81
N TYR A 221 -3.70 13.85 4.48
CA TYR A 221 -2.56 13.31 5.22
C TYR A 221 -2.03 12.11 4.45
N ALA A 222 -0.74 12.09 4.19
CA ALA A 222 -0.11 11.02 3.44
C ALA A 222 1.07 10.43 4.22
N SER A 223 1.46 9.21 3.92
CA SER A 223 2.65 8.57 4.47
C SER A 223 3.42 7.84 3.37
N GLY A 224 4.74 7.76 3.55
CA GLY A 224 5.62 7.10 2.60
C GLY A 224 7.07 7.27 2.98
N ASN A 225 7.97 6.78 2.15
CA ASN A 225 9.40 6.90 2.32
C ASN A 225 10.07 7.56 1.12
N ALA A 226 11.27 8.06 1.33
CA ALA A 226 12.06 8.76 0.33
C ALA A 226 13.55 8.36 0.45
N GLY A 227 14.37 8.84 -0.48
CA GLY A 227 15.82 8.71 -0.40
C GLY A 227 16.35 7.32 -0.76
N ASN A 228 15.89 6.75 -1.87
CA ASN A 228 16.44 5.50 -2.39
C ASN A 228 17.81 5.68 -3.10
N GLY A 229 18.24 6.93 -3.28
CA GLY A 229 19.56 7.26 -3.78
C GLY A 229 20.68 7.07 -2.75
N GLY A 230 21.94 7.17 -3.21
CA GLY A 230 23.11 7.01 -2.37
C GLY A 230 23.43 8.21 -1.47
N THR A 231 22.97 9.41 -1.84
CA THR A 231 23.30 10.66 -1.15
C THR A 231 22.02 11.32 -0.63
N PRO A 232 21.89 11.50 0.68
CA PRO A 232 20.76 12.19 1.28
C PRO A 232 20.71 13.66 0.88
N GLN A 233 19.53 14.24 0.89
CA GLN A 233 19.29 15.63 0.52
C GLN A 233 18.42 16.37 1.53
N PRO A 234 18.72 17.68 1.72
CA PRO A 234 20.03 18.31 1.69
C PRO A 234 20.82 17.93 2.96
N ASP A 235 22.11 18.12 2.95
CA ASP A 235 22.97 18.02 4.14
C ASP A 235 22.77 16.74 5.00
N GLY A 236 22.48 15.61 4.37
CA GLY A 236 22.31 14.34 5.06
C GLY A 236 20.88 14.06 5.54
N VAL A 237 19.90 14.90 5.20
CA VAL A 237 18.49 14.68 5.52
C VAL A 237 17.70 14.28 4.28
N ILE A 238 16.82 13.30 4.44
CA ILE A 238 15.91 12.84 3.38
C ILE A 238 14.68 13.74 3.37
N LEU A 239 14.44 14.38 2.23
CA LEU A 239 13.30 15.28 2.07
C LEU A 239 12.02 14.52 1.72
N GLY A 240 10.89 14.94 2.30
CA GLY A 240 9.56 14.48 1.92
C GLY A 240 9.21 13.05 2.32
N ALA A 241 10.01 12.42 3.20
CA ALA A 241 9.64 11.14 3.80
C ALA A 241 8.66 11.32 4.96
N GLY A 242 8.12 10.21 5.45
CA GLY A 242 7.25 10.22 6.62
C GLY A 242 5.84 10.73 6.32
N ALA A 243 5.21 11.32 7.32
CA ALA A 243 3.87 11.88 7.18
C ALA A 243 3.94 13.29 6.57
N GLN A 244 3.10 13.54 5.58
CA GLN A 244 3.00 14.80 4.85
C GLN A 244 1.59 15.37 4.94
N LEU A 245 1.48 16.70 4.92
CA LEU A 245 0.23 17.42 4.84
C LEU A 245 0.10 18.05 3.45
N LEU A 246 -0.99 17.77 2.77
CA LEU A 246 -1.29 18.30 1.44
C LEU A 246 -2.66 19.01 1.47
N THR A 247 -2.78 20.03 0.64
CA THR A 247 -4.07 20.68 0.35
C THR A 247 -4.62 20.12 -0.96
N PRO A 248 -5.88 19.66 -1.03
CA PRO A 248 -6.45 19.18 -2.29
C PRO A 248 -6.34 20.21 -3.40
N SER A 249 -5.70 19.83 -4.51
CA SER A 249 -5.42 20.74 -5.63
C SER A 249 -5.23 19.96 -6.93
N GLY A 250 -5.59 20.56 -8.04
CA GLY A 250 -5.26 20.07 -9.38
C GLY A 250 -3.90 20.55 -9.90
N GLN A 251 -3.08 21.16 -9.05
CA GLN A 251 -1.72 21.60 -9.34
C GLN A 251 -0.77 20.90 -8.37
N PRO A 252 0.54 20.80 -8.65
CA PRO A 252 1.51 20.29 -7.71
C PRO A 252 1.38 21.00 -6.36
N GLU A 253 1.16 20.24 -5.31
CA GLU A 253 0.88 20.74 -3.98
C GLU A 253 1.92 20.22 -3.00
N SER A 254 2.26 21.03 -1.99
CA SER A 254 3.33 20.71 -1.05
C SER A 254 4.65 20.38 -1.75
N GLU A 255 4.96 21.16 -2.76
CA GLU A 255 6.21 21.03 -3.52
C GLU A 255 7.40 21.29 -2.60
N GLN A 256 8.35 20.38 -2.62
CA GLN A 256 9.54 20.44 -1.76
C GLN A 256 10.65 21.13 -2.53
N THR A 257 11.05 22.31 -2.13
CA THR A 257 12.08 23.09 -2.84
C THR A 257 13.39 23.14 -2.03
N PRO A 258 14.46 22.44 -2.42
CA PRO A 258 15.77 22.61 -1.81
C PRO A 258 16.33 24.03 -2.02
N PRO A 259 17.05 24.61 -1.06
CA PRO A 259 17.43 24.10 0.25
C PRO A 259 16.34 24.22 1.32
N ASN A 260 15.16 24.73 0.94
CA ASN A 260 14.06 24.82 1.88
C ASN A 260 13.50 23.41 2.08
N PRO A 261 13.62 22.86 3.27
CA PRO A 261 13.15 21.52 3.52
C PRO A 261 11.63 21.46 3.39
N PRO A 262 11.09 20.26 3.13
CA PRO A 262 9.66 20.03 3.15
C PRO A 262 9.09 20.41 4.50
N THR A 263 7.81 20.60 4.52
CA THR A 263 7.04 20.88 5.71
C THR A 263 6.26 19.61 6.11
N PRO A 264 6.91 18.61 6.72
CA PRO A 264 6.23 17.38 7.14
C PRO A 264 5.30 17.66 8.30
N VAL A 265 4.18 16.97 8.33
CA VAL A 265 3.25 16.98 9.46
C VAL A 265 3.81 16.17 10.62
N GLY A 266 4.43 15.03 10.31
CA GLY A 266 5.13 14.18 11.27
C GLY A 266 6.64 14.34 11.18
N SER A 267 7.34 13.24 11.12
CA SER A 267 8.76 13.20 10.83
C SER A 267 8.99 12.88 9.37
N PHE A 268 9.98 13.50 8.77
CA PHE A 268 10.48 13.06 7.48
C PHE A 268 11.86 12.45 7.61
N ASN A 269 12.29 11.96 8.52
CA ASN A 269 13.38 11.02 8.69
C ASN A 269 13.16 10.31 10.01
N VAL A 270 12.39 9.23 9.97
CA VAL A 270 12.13 8.44 11.16
C VAL A 270 13.43 7.91 11.68
N THR A 271 13.80 8.34 12.84
CA THR A 271 14.98 7.87 13.50
C THR A 271 14.66 6.65 14.34
N GLN A 272 15.69 5.87 14.58
CA GLN A 272 15.61 4.80 15.55
C GLN A 272 15.44 5.40 16.94
N LEU A 273 14.62 4.78 17.77
CA LEU A 273 14.45 5.20 19.15
C LEU A 273 15.81 5.25 19.86
N GLY A 274 16.21 6.44 20.32
CA GLY A 274 17.49 6.68 20.96
C GLY A 274 18.68 6.87 20.03
N ASP A 275 18.49 6.81 18.72
CA ASP A 275 19.52 7.04 17.69
C ASP A 275 19.28 8.34 16.93
N LYS A 276 20.28 8.74 16.15
CA LYS A 276 20.25 9.95 15.32
C LYS A 276 19.67 9.66 13.95
N ALA A 277 19.19 10.71 13.30
CA ALA A 277 18.75 10.68 11.90
C ALA A 277 19.95 10.59 10.96
N ASP A 278 20.41 9.40 10.68
CA ASP A 278 21.63 9.16 9.90
C ASP A 278 21.48 8.17 8.74
N LYS A 279 20.29 7.60 8.55
CA LYS A 279 20.05 6.56 7.54
C LYS A 279 19.19 7.06 6.42
N ILE A 280 19.56 6.72 5.20
CA ILE A 280 18.81 7.02 4.00
C ILE A 280 17.76 5.93 3.80
N GLY A 281 16.49 6.31 3.61
CA GLY A 281 15.41 5.46 3.11
C GLY A 281 15.08 4.19 3.88
N LYS A 282 15.67 3.99 5.06
CA LYS A 282 15.50 2.76 5.84
C LYS A 282 14.72 2.95 7.13
N ASP A 283 14.89 4.10 7.77
CA ASP A 283 14.26 4.37 9.06
C ASP A 283 12.86 4.96 8.92
N ASP A 284 12.46 5.29 7.71
CA ASP A 284 11.26 6.02 7.34
C ASP A 284 10.30 5.23 6.43
N ASN A 285 10.41 3.91 6.41
CA ASN A 285 9.57 3.04 5.57
C ASN A 285 8.17 2.87 6.15
N PHE A 286 7.39 3.95 6.12
CA PHE A 286 6.01 3.96 6.58
C PHE A 286 5.09 3.20 5.63
N ARG A 287 4.07 2.54 6.19
CA ARG A 287 3.18 1.63 5.47
C ARG A 287 1.73 2.07 5.49
N GLY A 288 1.05 1.88 6.60
CA GLY A 288 -0.36 2.20 6.78
C GLY A 288 -0.57 3.58 7.38
N LEU A 289 -1.76 4.11 7.19
CA LEU A 289 -2.20 5.40 7.72
C LEU A 289 -3.68 5.30 8.08
N THR A 290 -4.07 5.90 9.19
CA THR A 290 -5.48 6.09 9.54
C THR A 290 -5.66 7.34 10.41
N ILE A 291 -6.88 7.85 10.47
CA ILE A 291 -7.27 8.92 11.39
C ILE A 291 -8.35 8.38 12.33
N TYR A 292 -8.13 8.57 13.61
CA TYR A 292 -9.11 8.24 14.64
C TYR A 292 -9.11 9.30 15.74
N ASN A 293 -10.28 9.80 16.14
CA ASN A 293 -10.43 10.85 17.14
C ASN A 293 -9.50 12.06 16.91
N ASN A 294 -9.43 12.58 15.69
CA ASN A 294 -8.59 13.71 15.28
C ASN A 294 -7.08 13.48 15.48
N VAL A 295 -6.63 12.25 15.51
CA VAL A 295 -5.22 11.89 15.58
C VAL A 295 -4.86 11.09 14.35
N VAL A 296 -3.73 11.43 13.73
CA VAL A 296 -3.15 10.68 12.62
C VAL A 296 -2.26 9.59 13.19
N TYR A 297 -2.55 8.34 12.84
CA TYR A 297 -1.75 7.16 13.16
C TYR A 297 -1.13 6.60 11.89
N TYR A 298 0.06 6.06 12.01
CA TYR A 298 0.76 5.43 10.88
C TYR A 298 1.67 4.31 11.38
N THR A 299 1.99 3.37 10.48
CA THR A 299 2.83 2.21 10.78
C THR A 299 4.15 2.28 10.07
N LYS A 300 5.17 1.70 10.69
CA LYS A 300 6.42 1.31 10.04
C LYS A 300 6.56 -0.20 10.21
N GLY A 301 6.58 -0.93 9.12
CA GLY A 301 6.46 -2.39 9.14
C GLY A 301 7.60 -3.15 8.48
N SER A 302 8.49 -2.51 7.75
CA SER A 302 9.60 -3.19 7.11
C SER A 302 10.84 -2.31 7.02
N GLY A 303 11.92 -2.89 6.55
CA GLY A 303 13.23 -2.27 6.55
C GLY A 303 14.08 -2.74 7.74
N GLY A 304 15.39 -2.83 7.51
CA GLY A 304 16.36 -3.34 8.49
C GLY A 304 16.75 -2.35 9.56
N ASN A 305 16.18 -1.15 9.60
CA ASN A 305 16.50 -0.08 10.54
C ASN A 305 15.23 0.46 11.19
N GLY A 306 15.39 1.19 12.29
CA GLY A 306 14.31 1.82 13.03
C GLY A 306 13.45 0.81 13.82
N VAL A 307 12.30 1.28 14.28
CA VAL A 307 11.36 0.52 15.10
C VAL A 307 10.12 0.18 14.26
N ASN A 308 9.87 -1.09 14.02
CA ASN A 308 8.65 -1.57 13.38
C ASN A 308 7.50 -1.54 14.39
N THR A 309 6.60 -0.57 14.27
CA THR A 309 5.60 -0.28 15.29
C THR A 309 4.47 0.63 14.76
N VAL A 310 3.56 0.99 15.64
CA VAL A 310 2.52 1.99 15.40
C VAL A 310 2.96 3.34 15.99
N TYR A 311 2.90 4.37 15.17
CA TYR A 311 3.17 5.76 15.54
C TYR A 311 1.90 6.60 15.50
N PHE A 312 1.92 7.72 16.19
CA PHE A 312 0.95 8.80 16.02
C PHE A 312 1.64 10.17 15.98
N ILE A 313 0.95 11.17 15.42
CA ILE A 313 1.45 12.54 15.38
C ILE A 313 1.01 13.27 16.65
N ASP A 314 1.98 13.76 17.44
CA ASP A 314 1.73 14.64 18.56
C ASP A 314 1.75 16.10 18.11
N THR A 315 0.59 16.73 18.05
CA THR A 315 0.44 18.15 17.72
C THR A 315 0.66 19.08 18.91
N THR A 316 0.83 18.51 20.09
CA THR A 316 0.99 19.29 21.33
C THR A 316 2.45 19.42 21.79
N GLY A 317 3.33 18.55 21.31
CA GLY A 317 4.72 18.43 21.74
C GLY A 317 4.88 17.91 23.18
N LYS A 318 3.83 17.33 23.77
CA LYS A 318 3.81 16.90 25.19
C LYS A 318 3.46 15.45 25.40
N ALA A 319 2.90 14.79 24.38
CA ALA A 319 2.41 13.42 24.50
C ALA A 319 3.53 12.39 24.59
N CYS A 320 4.76 12.75 24.21
CA CYS A 320 5.82 11.80 23.91
C CYS A 320 7.18 12.21 24.52
N PRO A 321 7.29 12.34 25.83
CA PRO A 321 8.50 12.86 26.46
C PRO A 321 9.75 11.99 26.25
N ASN A 322 9.57 10.68 25.96
CA ASN A 322 10.67 9.73 25.76
C ASN A 322 10.43 8.87 24.50
N GLY A 323 9.92 9.44 23.43
CA GLY A 323 9.66 8.73 22.18
C GLY A 323 8.41 7.83 22.18
N THR A 324 7.78 7.60 23.33
CA THR A 324 6.55 6.83 23.48
C THR A 324 5.51 7.61 24.26
N GLY A 325 4.23 7.45 23.94
CA GLY A 325 3.17 8.14 24.63
C GLY A 325 1.76 7.78 24.17
N LEU A 326 0.80 8.54 24.64
CA LEU A 326 -0.60 8.45 24.23
C LEU A 326 -1.04 9.80 23.66
N PRO A 327 -1.94 9.82 22.68
CA PRO A 327 -2.51 11.06 22.18
C PRO A 327 -3.12 11.87 23.31
N THR A 328 -2.88 13.18 23.28
CA THR A 328 -3.44 14.09 24.27
C THR A 328 -4.96 14.16 24.11
N PRO A 329 -5.76 14.06 25.18
CA PRO A 329 -7.21 14.23 25.10
C PRO A 329 -7.57 15.57 24.43
N GLY A 330 -8.48 15.53 23.46
CA GLY A 330 -8.89 16.71 22.69
C GLY A 330 -7.87 17.16 21.63
N ALA A 331 -6.91 16.31 21.26
CA ALA A 331 -6.01 16.57 20.13
C ALA A 331 -6.80 16.93 18.87
N GLN A 332 -6.25 17.84 18.09
CA GLN A 332 -6.81 18.27 16.81
C GLN A 332 -5.88 17.83 15.68
N LEU A 333 -6.47 17.58 14.53
CA LEU A 333 -5.68 17.33 13.32
C LEU A 333 -4.82 18.56 13.02
N PRO A 334 -3.54 18.37 12.62
CA PRO A 334 -2.70 19.48 12.19
C PRO A 334 -3.28 20.10 10.91
N THR A 335 -3.37 21.43 10.89
CA THR A 335 -3.91 22.23 9.77
C THR A 335 -2.85 22.98 9.00
N THR A 336 -1.63 22.96 9.51
CA THR A 336 -0.44 23.56 8.91
C THR A 336 0.71 22.58 9.09
N PRO A 337 1.69 22.57 8.17
CA PRO A 337 2.91 21.81 8.37
C PRO A 337 3.60 22.17 9.68
N LEU A 338 4.10 21.16 10.38
CA LEU A 338 4.85 21.36 11.63
C LEU A 338 6.28 21.73 11.28
N SER A 339 6.77 22.81 11.91
CA SER A 339 8.15 23.24 11.75
C SER A 339 9.12 22.28 12.45
N TYR A 340 10.31 22.19 11.92
CA TYR A 340 11.40 21.48 12.54
C TYR A 340 12.72 22.25 12.34
N ASP A 341 13.69 21.97 13.18
CA ASP A 341 15.06 22.46 13.06
C ASP A 341 15.95 21.36 12.49
N LEU A 342 16.57 21.63 11.35
CA LEU A 342 17.39 20.66 10.64
C LEU A 342 18.60 20.20 11.48
N SER A 343 19.23 21.11 12.19
CA SER A 343 20.40 20.80 13.03
C SER A 343 20.03 19.92 14.22
N THR A 344 18.89 20.19 14.83
CA THR A 344 18.32 19.36 15.90
C THR A 344 17.94 17.99 15.37
N LEU A 345 17.30 17.91 14.22
CA LEU A 345 16.93 16.63 13.60
C LEU A 345 18.17 15.77 13.32
N GLN A 346 19.22 16.36 12.77
CA GLN A 346 20.49 15.64 12.51
C GLN A 346 21.23 15.22 13.79
N ALA A 347 21.16 16.03 14.84
CA ALA A 347 21.87 15.79 16.08
C ALA A 347 21.12 14.83 17.02
N ASP A 348 19.83 15.06 17.23
CA ASP A 348 19.05 14.45 18.29
C ASP A 348 18.13 13.33 17.79
N GLY A 349 17.86 13.30 16.48
CA GLY A 349 17.07 12.24 15.89
C GLY A 349 15.57 12.56 15.87
N LEU A 350 14.77 11.79 16.58
CA LEU A 350 13.31 11.83 16.52
C LEU A 350 12.73 13.22 16.79
N PRO A 351 11.95 13.81 15.88
CA PRO A 351 11.20 15.02 16.17
C PRO A 351 10.19 14.79 17.29
N SER A 352 9.96 15.81 18.08
CA SER A 352 9.05 15.74 19.24
C SER A 352 7.58 15.45 18.88
N ASN A 353 7.21 15.62 17.62
CA ASN A 353 5.85 15.39 17.11
C ASN A 353 5.60 13.97 16.60
N MET A 354 6.59 13.09 16.65
CA MET A 354 6.50 11.72 16.21
C MET A 354 6.60 10.77 17.40
N CYS A 355 5.53 10.05 17.69
CA CYS A 355 5.41 9.23 18.89
C CYS A 355 5.11 7.78 18.58
N ILE A 356 5.82 6.86 19.22
CA ILE A 356 5.39 5.46 19.30
C ILE A 356 4.18 5.38 20.24
N LEU A 357 3.12 4.72 19.79
CA LEU A 357 1.93 4.50 20.61
C LEU A 357 2.30 3.60 21.81
N LYS A 358 2.06 4.10 23.02
CA LYS A 358 2.50 3.44 24.26
C LYS A 358 1.91 2.04 24.41
N GLY A 359 2.78 1.08 24.66
CA GLY A 359 2.46 -0.36 24.72
C GLY A 359 2.82 -1.13 23.46
N PHE A 360 3.02 -0.44 22.35
CA PHE A 360 3.51 -1.06 21.10
C PHE A 360 5.02 -1.33 21.15
N PRO A 361 5.54 -2.21 20.28
CA PRO A 361 6.96 -2.56 20.25
C PRO A 361 7.86 -1.34 20.11
N THR A 362 8.98 -1.34 20.86
CA THR A 362 10.01 -0.30 20.83
C THR A 362 11.39 -0.86 20.46
N ALA A 363 11.47 -2.17 20.18
CA ALA A 363 12.74 -2.81 19.85
C ALA A 363 13.23 -2.39 18.47
N LEU A 364 14.47 -1.89 18.41
CA LEU A 364 15.15 -1.59 17.16
C LEU A 364 15.34 -2.86 16.32
N LYS A 365 15.16 -2.74 15.01
CA LYS A 365 15.42 -3.82 14.03
C LYS A 365 14.68 -5.12 14.38
N SER A 366 13.46 -4.99 14.89
CA SER A 366 12.63 -6.16 15.19
C SER A 366 12.41 -7.00 13.93
N THR A 367 12.56 -8.31 14.08
CA THR A 367 12.28 -9.31 13.05
C THR A 367 10.97 -10.05 13.28
N THR A 368 10.17 -9.61 14.24
CA THR A 368 8.95 -10.27 14.68
C THR A 368 7.71 -9.38 14.64
N SER A 369 7.81 -8.14 14.18
CA SER A 369 6.68 -7.21 14.09
C SER A 369 6.78 -6.43 12.78
N PHE A 370 5.76 -6.56 11.95
CA PHE A 370 5.71 -5.95 10.62
C PHE A 370 4.33 -5.31 10.38
N PRO A 371 3.92 -4.33 11.21
CA PRO A 371 2.60 -3.72 11.12
C PRO A 371 2.42 -2.97 9.80
N PHE A 372 1.24 -3.11 9.21
CA PHE A 372 0.88 -2.52 7.93
C PHE A 372 -0.39 -1.67 8.04
N GLY A 373 -1.56 -2.22 7.76
CA GLY A 373 -2.84 -1.52 7.90
C GLY A 373 -3.35 -1.53 9.34
N MET A 374 -4.20 -0.56 9.69
CA MET A 374 -4.81 -0.50 11.00
C MET A 374 -6.23 0.05 10.93
N TRP A 375 -7.07 -0.37 11.89
CA TRP A 375 -8.45 0.09 12.00
C TRP A 375 -8.92 0.06 13.45
N PHE A 376 -9.50 1.16 13.92
CA PHE A 376 -10.07 1.28 15.26
C PHE A 376 -11.54 0.82 15.26
N ALA A 377 -11.88 -0.15 16.10
CA ALA A 377 -13.26 -0.53 16.33
C ALA A 377 -13.97 0.45 17.29
N ASN A 378 -13.23 0.95 18.27
CA ASN A 378 -13.65 1.92 19.27
C ASN A 378 -12.39 2.52 19.93
N PRO A 379 -12.52 3.48 20.90
CA PRO A 379 -11.36 4.08 21.56
C PRO A 379 -10.41 3.11 22.24
N ASP A 380 -10.91 1.94 22.65
CA ASP A 380 -10.16 0.96 23.44
C ASP A 380 -9.80 -0.31 22.66
N THR A 381 -10.14 -0.38 21.37
CA THR A 381 -9.86 -1.56 20.53
C THR A 381 -9.33 -1.17 19.16
N LEU A 382 -8.10 -1.59 18.88
CA LEU A 382 -7.38 -1.37 17.63
C LEU A 382 -7.01 -2.70 16.99
N TYR A 383 -7.31 -2.86 15.71
CA TYR A 383 -6.84 -3.97 14.90
C TYR A 383 -5.68 -3.51 14.03
N VAL A 384 -4.60 -4.31 14.01
CA VAL A 384 -3.41 -4.05 13.22
C VAL A 384 -3.11 -5.27 12.36
N ALA A 385 -2.99 -5.07 11.07
CA ALA A 385 -2.50 -6.10 10.16
C ALA A 385 -0.98 -6.19 10.26
N ASP A 386 -0.45 -7.41 10.39
CA ASP A 386 0.98 -7.69 10.31
C ASP A 386 1.25 -8.48 9.04
N GLU A 387 2.12 -7.93 8.18
CA GLU A 387 2.36 -8.48 6.84
C GLU A 387 3.29 -9.70 6.83
N GLY A 388 3.87 -10.04 7.96
CA GLY A 388 4.88 -11.09 8.05
C GLY A 388 6.27 -10.64 7.64
N ASN A 389 7.24 -11.53 7.80
CA ASN A 389 8.66 -11.23 7.62
C ASN A 389 9.17 -11.38 6.18
N GLY A 390 8.34 -11.84 5.25
CA GLY A 390 8.70 -12.06 3.84
C GLY A 390 9.73 -13.16 3.60
N THR A 391 9.98 -14.02 4.60
CA THR A 391 11.01 -15.07 4.49
C THR A 391 10.46 -16.29 3.76
N ASN A 392 11.04 -16.62 2.63
CA ASN A 392 10.58 -17.66 1.71
C ASN A 392 11.31 -19.03 1.90
N THR A 393 11.73 -19.37 3.10
CA THR A 393 12.31 -20.68 3.41
C THR A 393 11.28 -21.78 3.17
N TYR A 394 11.58 -22.68 2.23
CA TYR A 394 10.67 -23.74 1.80
C TYR A 394 11.20 -25.12 2.19
N SER A 395 10.38 -25.94 2.80
CA SER A 395 10.69 -27.32 3.17
C SER A 395 9.39 -28.11 3.42
N GLY A 396 9.40 -29.40 3.12
CA GLY A 396 8.29 -30.29 3.42
C GLY A 396 6.96 -29.94 2.72
N GLY A 397 7.01 -29.23 1.60
CA GLY A 397 5.81 -28.82 0.86
C GLY A 397 5.21 -27.49 1.27
N GLY A 398 5.87 -26.72 2.15
CA GLY A 398 5.39 -25.41 2.62
C GLY A 398 6.53 -24.40 2.88
N TYR A 399 6.17 -23.12 2.98
CA TYR A 399 7.07 -22.05 3.41
C TYR A 399 7.12 -22.01 4.93
N THR A 400 8.11 -22.69 5.48
CA THR A 400 8.20 -22.98 6.91
C THR A 400 8.41 -21.75 7.78
N ALA A 401 9.11 -20.74 7.29
CA ALA A 401 9.30 -19.48 8.02
C ALA A 401 7.99 -18.71 8.14
N ALA A 402 7.19 -18.63 7.07
CA ALA A 402 5.86 -18.02 7.10
C ALA A 402 4.91 -18.80 8.01
N ALA A 403 4.91 -20.14 7.93
CA ALA A 403 4.08 -21.00 8.78
C ALA A 403 4.40 -20.92 10.28
N ALA A 404 5.63 -20.54 10.64
CA ALA A 404 6.09 -20.47 12.03
C ALA A 404 5.84 -19.10 12.68
N GLN A 405 5.34 -18.11 11.95
CA GLN A 405 5.12 -16.77 12.48
C GLN A 405 3.95 -16.75 13.48
N THR A 406 4.13 -16.09 14.61
CA THR A 406 3.12 -15.96 15.66
C THR A 406 2.47 -14.58 15.72
N THR A 407 3.06 -13.58 15.07
CA THR A 407 2.60 -12.19 15.06
C THR A 407 1.97 -11.78 13.73
N ALA A 408 2.34 -12.44 12.63
CA ALA A 408 1.77 -12.20 11.32
C ALA A 408 0.27 -12.53 11.28
N GLY A 409 -0.53 -11.72 10.59
CA GLY A 409 -1.99 -11.84 10.54
C GLY A 409 -2.70 -10.63 11.12
N LEU A 410 -3.82 -10.82 11.80
CA LEU A 410 -4.60 -9.72 12.38
C LEU A 410 -4.40 -9.68 13.89
N GLN A 411 -3.71 -8.66 14.36
CA GLN A 411 -3.48 -8.42 15.78
C GLN A 411 -4.62 -7.59 16.36
N LYS A 412 -5.16 -8.02 17.49
CA LYS A 412 -6.10 -7.23 18.30
C LYS A 412 -5.37 -6.62 19.48
N TRP A 413 -5.39 -5.32 19.55
CA TRP A 413 -4.83 -4.53 20.64
C TRP A 413 -5.94 -3.90 21.45
N VAL A 414 -5.83 -3.97 22.77
CA VAL A 414 -6.81 -3.44 23.73
C VAL A 414 -6.12 -2.47 24.66
N PHE A 415 -6.76 -1.31 24.87
CA PHE A 415 -6.26 -0.32 25.81
C PHE A 415 -6.53 -0.73 27.26
N ASP A 416 -5.46 -0.88 28.04
CA ASP A 416 -5.55 -1.10 29.49
C ASP A 416 -5.58 0.25 30.20
N GLY A 417 -6.76 0.72 30.57
CA GLY A 417 -6.94 2.01 31.26
C GLY A 417 -6.27 2.07 32.64
N THR A 418 -5.99 0.93 33.28
CA THR A 418 -5.28 0.87 34.56
C THR A 418 -3.77 1.07 34.37
N ALA A 419 -3.20 0.41 33.38
CA ALA A 419 -1.78 0.55 33.03
C ALA A 419 -1.51 1.82 32.20
N GLY A 420 -2.55 2.38 31.57
CA GLY A 420 -2.44 3.50 30.66
C GLY A 420 -1.58 3.17 29.43
N GLU A 421 -1.82 2.00 28.82
CA GLU A 421 -1.07 1.52 27.65
C GLU A 421 -1.89 0.52 26.83
N TRP A 422 -1.51 0.34 25.56
CA TRP A 422 -2.07 -0.68 24.69
C TRP A 422 -1.41 -2.04 24.96
N LYS A 423 -2.22 -3.11 24.89
CA LYS A 423 -1.75 -4.49 25.06
C LYS A 423 -2.23 -5.35 23.90
N LEU A 424 -1.35 -6.15 23.35
CA LEU A 424 -1.73 -7.19 22.40
C LEU A 424 -2.56 -8.25 23.14
N ALA A 425 -3.84 -8.33 22.79
CA ALA A 425 -4.73 -9.36 23.34
C ALA A 425 -4.46 -10.71 22.69
N TYR A 426 -4.45 -10.74 21.36
CA TYR A 426 -4.16 -11.95 20.57
C TYR A 426 -3.94 -11.61 19.09
N THR A 427 -3.45 -12.61 18.34
CA THR A 427 -3.31 -12.58 16.88
C THR A 427 -4.20 -13.64 16.24
N LEU A 428 -5.00 -13.24 15.26
CA LEU A 428 -5.89 -14.10 14.49
C LEU A 428 -5.17 -14.57 13.23
N GLN A 429 -5.03 -15.90 13.09
CA GLN A 429 -4.32 -16.55 11.97
C GLN A 429 -5.12 -17.70 11.36
N THR A 430 -6.05 -18.29 12.12
CA THR A 430 -6.83 -19.45 11.69
C THR A 430 -7.55 -19.17 10.37
N GLY A 431 -7.35 -20.01 9.36
CA GLY A 431 -7.91 -19.85 8.01
C GLY A 431 -7.04 -19.05 7.03
N LEU A 432 -6.01 -18.33 7.49
CA LEU A 432 -5.02 -17.71 6.60
C LEU A 432 -4.14 -18.75 5.91
N ASN A 433 -3.94 -19.90 6.56
CA ASN A 433 -3.08 -20.98 6.08
C ASN A 433 -1.67 -20.47 5.76
N LEU A 434 -1.04 -19.78 6.73
CA LEU A 434 0.28 -19.18 6.58
C LEU A 434 1.29 -20.21 6.09
N GLY A 435 2.08 -19.84 5.09
CA GLY A 435 3.10 -20.69 4.50
C GLY A 435 2.60 -21.86 3.64
N GLN A 436 1.28 -22.05 3.50
CA GLN A 436 0.73 -23.11 2.67
C GLN A 436 0.57 -22.62 1.21
N PRO A 437 1.29 -23.22 0.24
CA PRO A 437 1.18 -22.85 -1.15
C PRO A 437 -0.23 -23.06 -1.71
N TYR A 438 -0.69 -22.15 -2.54
CA TYR A 438 -1.95 -22.28 -3.27
C TYR A 438 -1.76 -22.08 -4.77
N THR A 439 -2.64 -22.69 -5.56
CA THR A 439 -2.60 -22.61 -7.01
C THR A 439 -3.41 -21.43 -7.51
N VAL A 440 -2.83 -20.65 -8.43
CA VAL A 440 -3.51 -19.61 -9.18
C VAL A 440 -3.56 -20.04 -10.64
N ARG A 441 -4.76 -19.97 -11.25
CA ARG A 441 -4.93 -20.36 -12.65
C ARG A 441 -4.11 -19.47 -13.58
N GLY A 442 -3.28 -20.11 -14.43
CA GLY A 442 -2.43 -19.41 -15.40
C GLY A 442 -1.10 -18.91 -14.80
N TYR A 443 -0.94 -18.93 -13.48
CA TYR A 443 0.32 -18.62 -12.84
C TYR A 443 1.31 -19.79 -12.99
N PRO A 444 2.62 -19.54 -13.08
CA PRO A 444 3.59 -20.61 -13.25
C PRO A 444 3.49 -21.68 -12.15
N THR A 445 3.78 -22.91 -12.52
CA THR A 445 3.85 -24.07 -11.62
C THR A 445 5.26 -24.66 -11.61
N GLY A 446 5.56 -25.51 -10.64
CA GLY A 446 6.89 -26.06 -10.46
C GLY A 446 7.83 -25.09 -9.75
N LEU A 447 9.12 -25.21 -10.00
CA LEU A 447 10.16 -24.42 -9.36
C LEU A 447 10.64 -23.28 -10.28
N ASN A 448 10.87 -22.12 -9.68
CA ASN A 448 11.62 -21.05 -10.31
C ASN A 448 13.09 -21.49 -10.45
N ALA A 449 13.61 -21.54 -11.66
CA ALA A 449 14.97 -21.97 -11.91
C ALA A 449 16.04 -21.06 -11.27
N ALA A 450 15.72 -19.79 -11.05
CA ALA A 450 16.65 -18.83 -10.45
C ALA A 450 16.77 -18.99 -8.92
N THR A 451 15.69 -19.39 -8.24
CA THR A 451 15.67 -19.49 -6.77
C THR A 451 15.61 -20.93 -6.26
N GLY A 452 15.25 -21.88 -7.12
CA GLY A 452 14.97 -23.27 -6.73
C GLY A 452 13.69 -23.45 -5.88
N LEU A 453 12.88 -22.40 -5.72
CA LEU A 453 11.66 -22.40 -4.90
C LEU A 453 10.41 -22.53 -5.77
N PRO A 454 9.29 -23.03 -5.21
CA PRO A 454 8.03 -23.10 -5.95
C PRO A 454 7.52 -21.72 -6.36
N TRP A 455 6.97 -21.63 -7.57
CA TRP A 455 6.24 -20.44 -8.02
C TRP A 455 4.96 -20.20 -7.21
N SER A 456 4.31 -21.27 -6.77
CA SER A 456 3.04 -21.18 -6.04
C SER A 456 3.15 -20.27 -4.81
N PRO A 457 2.40 -19.17 -4.75
CA PRO A 457 2.44 -18.27 -3.61
C PRO A 457 1.79 -18.90 -2.39
N ALA A 458 2.21 -18.46 -1.20
CA ALA A 458 1.59 -18.76 0.08
C ALA A 458 1.32 -17.46 0.84
N THR A 459 0.32 -17.44 1.70
CA THR A 459 0.05 -16.30 2.57
C THR A 459 1.16 -16.17 3.62
N ASP A 460 1.69 -14.96 3.80
CA ASP A 460 2.67 -14.63 4.83
C ASP A 460 2.05 -13.85 6.01
N GLY A 461 1.08 -12.98 5.72
CA GLY A 461 0.36 -12.17 6.70
C GLY A 461 -0.71 -11.31 6.05
N LEU A 462 -0.99 -10.15 6.63
CA LEU A 462 -2.01 -9.21 6.17
C LEU A 462 -1.43 -7.81 5.97
N ARG A 463 -1.98 -7.07 5.00
CA ARG A 463 -1.58 -5.69 4.67
C ARG A 463 -2.66 -4.68 4.96
N ASN A 464 -3.32 -4.15 3.92
CA ASN A 464 -4.37 -3.17 4.10
C ASN A 464 -5.64 -3.83 4.65
N ILE A 465 -6.30 -3.16 5.59
CA ILE A 465 -7.54 -3.62 6.22
C ILE A 465 -8.58 -2.52 6.30
N THR A 466 -9.83 -2.93 6.35
CA THR A 466 -10.97 -2.11 6.75
C THR A 466 -11.89 -2.92 7.65
N GLY A 467 -12.74 -2.25 8.43
CA GLY A 467 -13.61 -2.94 9.37
C GLY A 467 -14.99 -2.30 9.52
N HIS A 468 -15.90 -3.05 10.08
CA HIS A 468 -17.24 -2.60 10.43
C HIS A 468 -17.65 -3.13 11.80
N LEU A 469 -18.13 -2.23 12.65
CA LEU A 469 -18.69 -2.60 13.96
C LEU A 469 -20.14 -3.05 13.79
N ASN A 470 -20.40 -4.30 14.07
CA ASN A 470 -21.72 -4.91 13.96
C ASN A 470 -22.60 -4.59 15.19
N ARG A 471 -23.91 -4.54 15.01
CA ARG A 471 -24.86 -4.23 16.09
C ARG A 471 -24.88 -5.27 17.23
N ASN A 472 -24.36 -6.46 16.98
CA ASN A 472 -24.30 -7.55 17.96
C ASN A 472 -23.01 -7.54 18.82
N GLY A 473 -22.20 -6.49 18.75
CA GLY A 473 -20.95 -6.37 19.51
C GLY A 473 -19.77 -7.12 18.92
N THR A 474 -19.87 -7.54 17.65
CA THR A 474 -18.73 -8.08 16.90
C THR A 474 -18.23 -7.04 15.91
N VAL A 475 -17.03 -7.26 15.37
CA VAL A 475 -16.53 -6.55 14.20
C VAL A 475 -16.35 -7.52 13.05
N THR A 476 -16.56 -7.07 11.83
CA THR A 476 -16.12 -7.78 10.64
C THR A 476 -14.96 -7.01 10.04
N ILE A 477 -13.84 -7.68 9.78
CA ILE A 477 -12.63 -7.12 9.20
C ILE A 477 -12.41 -7.77 7.83
N TRP A 478 -12.16 -6.95 6.82
CA TRP A 478 -11.70 -7.35 5.50
C TRP A 478 -10.24 -6.96 5.35
N ALA A 479 -9.45 -7.85 4.77
CA ALA A 479 -8.01 -7.70 4.67
C ALA A 479 -7.46 -8.20 3.34
N ILE A 480 -6.40 -7.54 2.85
CA ILE A 480 -5.58 -8.01 1.74
C ILE A 480 -4.40 -8.78 2.32
N THR A 481 -4.11 -9.98 1.79
CA THR A 481 -2.98 -10.79 2.26
C THR A 481 -1.65 -10.34 1.63
N SER A 482 -0.56 -10.53 2.37
CA SER A 482 0.80 -10.60 1.83
C SER A 482 1.13 -12.03 1.39
N THR A 483 2.21 -12.18 0.62
CA THR A 483 2.63 -13.48 0.08
C THR A 483 4.12 -13.72 0.24
N VAL A 484 4.48 -15.00 0.24
CA VAL A 484 5.84 -15.51 -0.04
C VAL A 484 5.76 -16.51 -1.18
N SER A 485 6.80 -16.57 -2.02
CA SER A 485 6.87 -17.47 -3.18
C SER A 485 8.31 -17.71 -3.63
N GLY A 486 8.48 -18.45 -4.70
CA GLY A 486 9.71 -18.51 -5.46
C GLY A 486 9.90 -17.35 -6.43
N GLY A 487 8.95 -16.41 -6.50
CA GLY A 487 9.09 -15.17 -7.25
C GLY A 487 10.18 -14.29 -6.67
N GLY A 488 10.84 -13.51 -7.51
CA GLY A 488 11.83 -12.53 -7.07
C GLY A 488 11.20 -11.36 -6.34
N ASP A 489 10.00 -10.98 -6.75
CA ASP A 489 9.18 -9.92 -6.10
C ASP A 489 7.85 -10.50 -5.60
N GLN A 490 7.77 -10.73 -4.31
CA GLN A 490 6.57 -11.24 -3.66
C GLN A 490 5.40 -10.22 -3.70
N GLY A 491 5.71 -8.94 -3.91
CA GLY A 491 4.69 -7.89 -4.11
C GLY A 491 3.94 -8.03 -5.43
N ALA A 492 4.42 -8.84 -6.37
CA ALA A 492 3.81 -9.13 -7.66
C ALA A 492 3.01 -10.44 -7.69
N ASP A 493 3.03 -11.23 -6.62
CA ASP A 493 2.29 -12.49 -6.55
C ASP A 493 0.78 -12.26 -6.46
N PRO A 494 -0.03 -13.08 -7.15
CA PRO A 494 -1.47 -13.10 -6.93
C PRO A 494 -1.81 -13.46 -5.47
N ASN A 495 -2.52 -12.58 -4.79
CA ASN A 495 -2.85 -12.66 -3.37
C ASN A 495 -4.37 -12.79 -3.13
N LYS A 496 -4.84 -12.55 -1.90
CA LYS A 496 -6.24 -12.79 -1.53
C LYS A 496 -6.86 -11.61 -0.80
N LEU A 497 -8.18 -11.45 -0.98
CA LEU A 497 -9.07 -10.74 -0.08
C LEU A 497 -9.71 -11.75 0.87
N VAL A 498 -9.58 -11.51 2.16
CA VAL A 498 -10.12 -12.36 3.22
C VAL A 498 -11.01 -11.55 4.17
N GLU A 499 -11.90 -12.23 4.89
CA GLU A 499 -12.68 -11.62 5.97
C GLU A 499 -12.66 -12.47 7.22
N ILE A 500 -12.87 -11.83 8.38
CA ILE A 500 -13.08 -12.48 9.67
C ILE A 500 -14.05 -11.68 10.51
N THR A 501 -14.79 -12.36 11.40
CA THR A 501 -15.64 -11.70 12.39
C THR A 501 -15.12 -12.03 13.80
N ASP A 502 -14.86 -11.00 14.61
CA ASP A 502 -14.29 -11.09 15.95
C ASP A 502 -15.18 -10.36 16.98
N PRO A 503 -15.46 -10.96 18.17
CA PRO A 503 -16.16 -10.24 19.23
C PRO A 503 -15.28 -9.14 19.83
N VAL A 504 -15.77 -7.89 19.86
CA VAL A 504 -14.99 -6.72 20.35
C VAL A 504 -14.52 -6.91 21.79
N GLY A 505 -15.37 -7.45 22.67
CA GLY A 505 -15.05 -7.68 24.08
C GLY A 505 -14.21 -8.92 24.38
N ALA A 506 -13.85 -9.73 23.37
CA ALA A 506 -13.06 -10.94 23.60
C ALA A 506 -11.60 -10.61 23.97
N THR A 507 -11.05 -11.36 24.93
CA THR A 507 -9.65 -11.28 25.36
C THR A 507 -8.80 -12.46 24.87
N ALA A 508 -9.42 -13.39 24.14
CA ALA A 508 -8.80 -14.51 23.44
C ALA A 508 -9.63 -14.83 22.19
N PRO A 509 -9.05 -15.47 21.17
CA PRO A 509 -9.80 -15.87 19.97
C PRO A 509 -11.02 -16.72 20.32
N ALA A 510 -12.16 -16.42 19.70
CA ALA A 510 -13.37 -17.18 19.91
C ALA A 510 -13.28 -18.57 19.24
N ALA A 511 -13.95 -19.57 19.83
CA ALA A 511 -13.98 -20.92 19.25
C ALA A 511 -14.64 -20.89 17.85
N GLY A 512 -13.95 -21.44 16.85
CA GLY A 512 -14.43 -21.50 15.47
C GLY A 512 -14.23 -20.21 14.67
N GLU A 513 -13.58 -19.21 15.23
CA GLU A 513 -13.21 -17.99 14.54
C GLU A 513 -12.13 -18.27 13.49
N THR A 514 -12.43 -17.95 12.25
CA THR A 514 -11.56 -18.30 11.12
C THR A 514 -11.73 -17.31 9.97
N PHE A 515 -10.63 -16.98 9.28
CA PHE A 515 -10.67 -16.23 8.05
C PHE A 515 -11.35 -17.02 6.93
N ARG A 516 -12.15 -16.32 6.15
CA ARG A 516 -12.75 -16.81 4.91
C ARG A 516 -12.16 -16.05 3.73
N THR A 517 -11.68 -16.77 2.73
CA THR A 517 -11.27 -16.16 1.46
C THR A 517 -12.49 -15.76 0.66
N LEU A 518 -12.58 -14.48 0.31
CA LEU A 518 -13.64 -13.92 -0.55
C LEU A 518 -13.24 -13.92 -2.01
N ARG A 519 -11.96 -13.61 -2.29
CA ARG A 519 -11.41 -13.54 -3.64
C ARG A 519 -9.93 -13.92 -3.61
N THR A 520 -9.49 -14.60 -4.64
CA THR A 520 -8.06 -14.79 -4.98
C THR A 520 -7.79 -14.02 -6.26
N ALA A 521 -6.70 -13.26 -6.27
CA ALA A 521 -6.24 -12.56 -7.47
C ALA A 521 -5.97 -13.54 -8.62
N ALA A 522 -6.24 -13.11 -9.83
CA ALA A 522 -5.99 -13.87 -11.04
C ALA A 522 -4.51 -13.77 -11.47
N PHE A 523 -4.14 -14.48 -12.53
CA PHE A 523 -2.85 -14.27 -13.20
C PHE A 523 -2.67 -12.81 -13.61
N ALA A 524 -1.50 -12.26 -13.38
CA ALA A 524 -1.12 -10.87 -13.65
C ALA A 524 -1.91 -9.83 -12.83
N GLU A 525 -2.59 -10.24 -11.78
CA GLU A 525 -3.35 -9.38 -10.90
C GLU A 525 -2.80 -9.40 -9.47
N VAL A 526 -2.75 -8.24 -8.83
CA VAL A 526 -2.45 -8.11 -7.39
C VAL A 526 -3.49 -7.20 -6.75
N LEU A 527 -4.13 -7.68 -5.68
CA LEU A 527 -4.99 -6.87 -4.84
C LEU A 527 -4.11 -6.02 -3.91
N ARG A 528 -4.41 -4.72 -3.79
CA ARG A 528 -3.54 -3.78 -3.07
C ARG A 528 -4.17 -3.23 -1.80
N GLY A 529 -5.39 -2.75 -1.88
CA GLY A 529 -6.11 -2.13 -0.78
C GLY A 529 -7.56 -2.55 -0.71
N VAL A 530 -8.16 -2.39 0.46
CA VAL A 530 -9.59 -2.60 0.69
C VAL A 530 -10.12 -1.49 1.59
N SER A 531 -11.29 -0.95 1.24
CA SER A 531 -12.02 0.05 2.01
C SER A 531 -13.52 -0.13 1.77
N PHE A 532 -14.34 0.51 2.57
CA PHE A 532 -15.72 0.75 2.17
C PHE A 532 -15.79 1.83 1.09
N THR A 533 -16.83 1.75 0.25
CA THR A 533 -17.15 2.79 -0.71
C THR A 533 -17.50 4.11 0.00
N PRO A 534 -17.18 5.28 -0.60
CA PRO A 534 -17.64 6.57 -0.10
C PRO A 534 -19.16 6.62 0.06
N GLY A 535 -19.65 7.30 1.11
CA GLY A 535 -21.06 7.34 1.50
C GLY A 535 -21.47 6.25 2.48
N THR A 536 -20.51 5.43 2.93
CA THR A 536 -20.71 4.43 3.99
C THR A 536 -20.44 5.06 5.35
N TRP A 537 -21.36 4.86 6.32
CA TRP A 537 -21.33 5.43 7.68
C TRP A 537 -21.23 4.35 8.74
#